data_4da7b5efc7389fbb31dafc1be8cfd52b
#
_entry.id   4da7b5efc7389fbb31dafc1be8cfd52b
#
_cell.length_a   1.000
_cell.length_b   1.000
_cell.length_c   1.000
_cell.angle_alpha   90.00
_cell.angle_beta   90.00
_cell.angle_gamma   90.00
#
_symmetry.space_group_name_H-M   'P 1'
#
loop_
_entity.id
_entity.type
_entity.pdbx_description
1 polymer ?
#
loop_
_entity_poly.entity_id
_entity_poly.type
_entity_poly.pdbx_seq_one_letter_code
_entity_poly.pdbx_strand_id
1 'polypeptide(L)'
;MRILLVNYRYFISGGPEKYMFNIKKMLEDNGHEVIPFSIHSNKNVETEYSKYFVEPIGSRDATYFEECKKTPKVIWQMLTRSIYSTEVEKAIKKEIKDVKPDLVYIIHFVNKLSPSVICGAKKMGVPVVLRLSDYFLLCPRFDFMYNKKPCEECLTKGYRTCIK
;
A
#
# COMPACT_ATOMS: atom_id res chain seq x y z
N MET A 1 20.59 -1.45 9.29
CA MET A 1 20.04 -1.63 7.92
C MET A 1 19.17 -0.44 7.59
N ARG A 2 19.06 -0.08 6.31
CA ARG A 2 18.12 0.92 5.79
C ARG A 2 16.88 0.22 5.27
N ILE A 3 15.72 0.46 5.88
CA ILE A 3 14.49 -0.27 5.59
C ILE A 3 13.47 0.70 5.00
N LEU A 4 13.07 0.48 3.74
CA LEU A 4 11.99 1.24 3.09
C LEU A 4 10.65 0.64 3.52
N LEU A 5 9.94 1.38 4.38
CA LEU A 5 8.68 0.96 4.97
C LEU A 5 7.50 1.50 4.15
N VAL A 6 6.77 0.61 3.48
CA VAL A 6 5.70 0.96 2.55
C VAL A 6 4.33 0.76 3.19
N ASN A 7 3.56 1.83 3.28
CA ASN A 7 2.15 1.80 3.65
C ASN A 7 1.41 2.93 2.94
N TYR A 8 0.16 2.72 2.50
CA TYR A 8 -0.58 3.74 1.75
C TYR A 8 -1.00 4.95 2.58
N ARG A 9 -0.97 4.89 3.92
CA ARG A 9 -1.20 6.02 4.84
C ARG A 9 0.01 6.20 5.75
N TYR A 10 0.41 7.46 5.96
CA TYR A 10 1.45 7.81 6.91
C TYR A 10 0.92 8.68 8.04
N PHE A 11 -0.25 8.28 8.55
CA PHE A 11 -0.92 8.84 9.74
C PHE A 11 -1.77 7.75 10.40
N ILE A 12 -2.07 7.89 11.69
CA ILE A 12 -2.86 6.89 12.42
C ILE A 12 -4.35 7.07 12.10
N SER A 13 -4.94 6.10 11.40
CA SER A 13 -6.37 6.01 11.13
C SER A 13 -7.00 4.72 11.62
N GLY A 14 -6.18 3.68 11.91
CA GLY A 14 -6.67 2.39 12.33
C GLY A 14 -5.55 1.45 12.79
N GLY A 15 -5.85 0.15 12.83
CA GLY A 15 -4.94 -0.90 13.27
C GLY A 15 -3.66 -1.02 12.43
N PRO A 16 -3.75 -1.07 11.10
CA PRO A 16 -2.58 -1.20 10.23
C PRO A 16 -1.56 -0.07 10.42
N GLU A 17 -2.04 1.17 10.58
CA GLU A 17 -1.16 2.32 10.77
C GLU A 17 -0.54 2.35 12.16
N LYS A 18 -1.29 1.98 13.21
CA LYS A 18 -0.72 1.78 14.56
C LYS A 18 0.39 0.75 14.53
N TYR A 19 0.15 -0.39 13.87
CA TYR A 19 1.17 -1.42 13.68
C TYR A 19 2.40 -0.86 12.95
N MET A 20 2.21 -0.12 11.87
CA MET A 20 3.30 0.49 11.10
C MET A 20 4.18 1.39 11.98
N PHE A 21 3.60 2.29 12.75
CA PHE A 21 4.37 3.20 13.61
C PHE A 21 5.05 2.46 14.77
N ASN A 22 4.43 1.41 15.32
CA ASN A 22 5.05 0.58 16.35
C ASN A 22 6.25 -0.20 15.79
N ILE A 23 6.12 -0.79 14.60
CA ILE A 23 7.23 -1.48 13.93
C ILE A 23 8.34 -0.50 13.56
N LYS A 24 7.98 0.68 13.03
CA LYS A 24 8.94 1.75 12.74
C LYS A 24 9.77 2.06 13.97
N LYS A 25 9.10 2.37 15.09
CA LYS A 25 9.77 2.66 16.37
C LYS A 25 10.65 1.50 16.83
N MET A 26 10.13 0.28 16.82
CA MET A 26 10.89 -0.92 17.23
C MET A 26 12.17 -1.09 16.38
N LEU A 27 12.09 -0.91 15.07
CA LEU A 27 13.24 -1.02 14.18
C LEU A 27 14.26 0.09 14.45
N GLU A 28 13.80 1.33 14.66
CA GLU A 28 14.67 2.46 15.00
C GLU A 28 15.35 2.27 16.35
N ASP A 29 14.63 1.80 17.37
CA ASP A 29 15.17 1.47 18.70
C ASP A 29 16.24 0.35 18.62
N ASN A 30 16.21 -0.50 17.57
CA ASN A 30 17.22 -1.51 17.29
C ASN A 30 18.33 -1.06 16.31
N GLY A 31 18.46 0.24 16.07
CA GLY A 31 19.54 0.82 15.28
C GLY A 31 19.36 0.68 13.76
N HIS A 32 18.15 0.50 13.27
CA HIS A 32 17.83 0.54 11.85
C HIS A 32 17.33 1.93 11.42
N GLU A 33 17.67 2.35 10.21
CA GLU A 33 17.08 3.54 9.59
C GLU A 33 15.80 3.15 8.88
N VAL A 34 14.67 3.77 9.23
CA VAL A 34 13.37 3.47 8.63
C VAL A 34 12.87 4.63 7.79
N ILE A 35 12.76 4.39 6.48
CA ILE A 35 12.41 5.36 5.46
C ILE A 35 10.97 5.09 5.02
N PRO A 36 10.01 6.01 5.17
CA PRO A 36 8.64 5.79 4.80
C PRO A 36 8.37 6.07 3.32
N PHE A 37 7.64 5.18 2.63
CA PHE A 37 6.99 5.43 1.35
C PHE A 37 5.47 5.35 1.46
N SER A 38 4.76 6.39 1.02
CA SER A 38 3.32 6.49 1.24
C SER A 38 2.62 7.30 0.13
N ILE A 39 1.36 7.63 0.37
CA ILE A 39 0.57 8.57 -0.44
C ILE A 39 0.48 9.90 0.29
N HIS A 40 0.49 11.00 -0.46
CA HIS A 40 0.26 12.32 0.09
C HIS A 40 -1.12 12.44 0.74
N SER A 41 -1.13 13.00 1.94
CA SER A 41 -2.34 13.42 2.65
C SER A 41 -2.00 14.60 3.56
N ASN A 42 -2.95 15.49 3.76
CA ASN A 42 -2.79 16.62 4.71
C ASN A 42 -2.73 16.16 6.18
N LYS A 43 -3.03 14.85 6.42
CA LYS A 43 -2.94 14.21 7.74
C LYS A 43 -1.62 13.51 8.00
N ASN A 44 -0.73 13.43 7.00
CA ASN A 44 0.53 12.70 7.15
C ASN A 44 1.41 13.33 8.25
N VAL A 45 2.07 12.46 9.00
CA VAL A 45 3.18 12.88 9.86
C VAL A 45 4.28 13.47 8.99
N GLU A 46 4.89 14.57 9.42
CA GLU A 46 5.97 15.23 8.70
C GLU A 46 7.18 14.31 8.56
N THR A 47 7.77 14.31 7.37
CA THR A 47 8.99 13.57 7.07
C THR A 47 9.70 14.19 5.86
N GLU A 48 11.03 14.17 5.87
CA GLU A 48 11.84 14.61 4.73
C GLU A 48 11.64 13.75 3.47
N TYR A 49 11.14 12.52 3.64
CA TYR A 49 10.86 11.57 2.56
C TYR A 49 9.51 11.84 1.85
N SER A 50 8.70 12.78 2.35
CA SER A 50 7.42 13.14 1.73
C SER A 50 7.54 13.52 0.24
N LYS A 51 8.69 14.05 -0.19
CA LYS A 51 8.99 14.38 -1.59
C LYS A 51 8.93 13.20 -2.57
N TYR A 52 8.92 11.96 -2.07
CA TYR A 52 8.78 10.73 -2.86
C TYR A 52 7.35 10.17 -2.83
N PHE A 53 6.50 10.67 -1.95
CA PHE A 53 5.14 10.18 -1.81
C PHE A 53 4.35 10.39 -3.10
N VAL A 54 3.42 9.49 -3.34
CA VAL A 54 2.60 9.50 -4.55
C VAL A 54 1.35 10.36 -4.31
N GLU A 55 0.90 11.08 -5.34
CA GLU A 55 -0.35 11.85 -5.23
C GLU A 55 -1.54 10.91 -5.01
N PRO A 56 -2.52 11.28 -4.17
CA PRO A 56 -3.70 10.48 -3.92
C PRO A 56 -4.59 10.42 -5.16
N ILE A 57 -5.49 9.44 -5.18
CA ILE A 57 -6.61 9.43 -6.11
C ILE A 57 -7.62 10.46 -5.62
N GLY A 58 -7.88 11.49 -6.42
CA GLY A 58 -8.80 12.57 -6.08
C GLY A 58 -8.15 13.69 -5.27
N SER A 59 -8.48 13.84 -3.98
CA SER A 59 -8.01 14.92 -3.11
C SER A 59 -7.08 14.42 -2.01
N ARG A 60 -6.14 15.28 -1.57
CA ARG A 60 -5.27 15.00 -0.41
C ARG A 60 -6.02 14.97 0.92
N ASP A 61 -7.22 15.55 0.98
CA ASP A 61 -8.08 15.55 2.17
C ASP A 61 -8.91 14.27 2.30
N ALA A 62 -9.16 13.57 1.16
CA ALA A 62 -9.97 12.37 1.13
C ALA A 62 -9.25 11.19 1.80
N THR A 63 -9.88 10.63 2.82
CA THR A 63 -9.39 9.43 3.51
C THR A 63 -9.94 8.16 2.86
N TYR A 64 -11.16 8.22 2.37
CA TYR A 64 -11.89 7.12 1.74
C TYR A 64 -12.30 7.43 0.30
N PHE A 65 -12.54 6.40 -0.51
CA PHE A 65 -12.95 6.57 -1.91
C PHE A 65 -14.30 7.22 -2.08
N GLU A 66 -15.20 7.03 -1.12
CA GLU A 66 -16.54 7.62 -1.12
C GLU A 66 -16.50 9.15 -1.09
N GLU A 67 -15.43 9.73 -0.53
CA GLU A 67 -15.22 11.18 -0.43
C GLU A 67 -14.71 11.79 -1.74
N CYS A 68 -14.29 10.97 -2.71
CA CYS A 68 -13.75 11.44 -3.99
C CYS A 68 -14.87 11.71 -5.00
N LYS A 69 -14.84 12.87 -5.65
CA LYS A 69 -15.72 13.13 -6.81
C LYS A 69 -15.40 12.15 -7.94
N LYS A 70 -16.39 11.38 -8.38
CA LYS A 70 -16.26 10.36 -9.44
C LYS A 70 -16.17 11.00 -10.83
N THR A 71 -15.03 11.60 -11.14
CA THR A 71 -14.75 12.09 -12.51
C THR A 71 -14.15 10.96 -13.37
N PRO A 72 -14.21 11.02 -14.71
CA PRO A 72 -13.57 10.03 -15.57
C PRO A 72 -12.08 9.83 -15.26
N LYS A 73 -11.37 10.90 -14.93
CA LYS A 73 -9.96 10.87 -14.51
C LYS A 73 -9.77 10.05 -13.22
N VAL A 74 -10.61 10.28 -12.21
CA VAL A 74 -10.56 9.55 -10.93
C VAL A 74 -10.86 8.08 -11.13
N ILE A 75 -11.86 7.74 -11.96
CA ILE A 75 -12.19 6.36 -12.30
C ILE A 75 -10.99 5.67 -12.98
N TRP A 76 -10.37 6.32 -13.95
CA TRP A 76 -9.17 5.80 -14.61
C TRP A 76 -8.00 5.58 -13.64
N GLN A 77 -7.76 6.53 -12.72
CA GLN A 77 -6.76 6.38 -11.66
C GLN A 77 -7.08 5.21 -10.73
N MET A 78 -8.35 5.00 -10.38
CA MET A 78 -8.78 3.86 -9.56
C MET A 78 -8.48 2.53 -10.25
N LEU A 79 -8.79 2.40 -11.52
CA LEU A 79 -8.53 1.19 -12.31
C LEU A 79 -7.02 0.91 -12.40
N THR A 80 -6.23 1.91 -12.75
CA THR A 80 -4.77 1.76 -12.86
C THR A 80 -4.13 1.44 -11.51
N ARG A 81 -4.57 2.09 -10.41
CA ARG A 81 -4.05 1.80 -9.07
C ARG A 81 -4.45 0.43 -8.55
N SER A 82 -5.57 -0.12 -9.01
CA SER A 82 -5.99 -1.48 -8.64
C SER A 82 -5.17 -2.57 -9.35
N ILE A 83 -4.74 -2.33 -10.58
CA ILE A 83 -4.04 -3.33 -11.41
C ILE A 83 -2.54 -3.03 -11.44
N TYR A 84 -2.15 -1.91 -12.04
CA TYR A 84 -0.74 -1.52 -12.18
C TYR A 84 -0.60 -0.02 -12.42
N SER A 85 0.17 0.66 -11.58
CA SER A 85 0.44 2.11 -11.70
C SER A 85 1.90 2.39 -12.03
N THR A 86 2.14 2.91 -13.23
CA THR A 86 3.47 3.35 -13.65
C THR A 86 3.99 4.53 -12.84
N GLU A 87 3.09 5.37 -12.31
CA GLU A 87 3.42 6.48 -11.44
C GLU A 87 4.03 5.97 -10.12
N VAL A 88 3.37 4.99 -9.47
CA VAL A 88 3.86 4.37 -8.23
C VAL A 88 5.19 3.66 -8.47
N GLU A 89 5.31 2.92 -9.59
CA GLU A 89 6.57 2.27 -9.94
C GLU A 89 7.71 3.27 -10.09
N LYS A 90 7.48 4.37 -10.79
CA LYS A 90 8.50 5.43 -10.97
C LYS A 90 8.87 6.09 -9.64
N ALA A 91 7.89 6.37 -8.79
CA ALA A 91 8.10 7.01 -7.50
C ALA A 91 8.97 6.14 -6.57
N ILE A 92 8.60 4.86 -6.40
CA ILE A 92 9.38 3.96 -5.54
C ILE A 92 10.78 3.70 -6.09
N LYS A 93 10.94 3.57 -7.41
CA LYS A 93 12.28 3.42 -8.03
C LYS A 93 13.15 4.64 -7.79
N LYS A 94 12.58 5.85 -7.88
CA LYS A 94 13.29 7.08 -7.60
C LYS A 94 13.77 7.09 -6.15
N GLU A 95 12.91 6.79 -5.20
CA GLU A 95 13.28 6.74 -3.78
C GLU A 95 14.35 5.68 -3.52
N ILE A 96 14.17 4.45 -4.02
CA ILE A 96 15.16 3.37 -3.88
C ILE A 96 16.54 3.79 -4.42
N LYS A 97 16.57 4.47 -5.57
CA LYS A 97 17.83 4.96 -6.17
C LYS A 97 18.54 5.96 -5.27
N ASP A 98 17.77 6.87 -4.66
CA ASP A 98 18.31 7.97 -3.87
C ASP A 98 18.70 7.50 -2.46
N VAL A 99 17.85 6.67 -1.81
CA VAL A 99 18.06 6.25 -0.41
C VAL A 99 18.80 4.92 -0.26
N LYS A 100 18.86 4.09 -1.33
CA LYS A 100 19.56 2.80 -1.37
C LYS A 100 19.22 1.90 -0.17
N PRO A 101 17.96 1.49 0.02
CA PRO A 101 17.56 0.64 1.13
C PRO A 101 18.08 -0.79 0.95
N ASP A 102 18.34 -1.47 2.05
CA ASP A 102 18.73 -2.89 2.10
C ASP A 102 17.52 -3.80 1.93
N LEU A 103 16.32 -3.30 2.32
CA LEU A 103 15.08 -4.05 2.34
C LEU A 103 13.88 -3.13 2.09
N VAL A 104 12.89 -3.62 1.33
CA VAL A 104 11.57 -3.02 1.23
C VAL A 104 10.57 -3.84 2.04
N TYR A 105 10.02 -3.24 3.09
CA TYR A 105 8.99 -3.87 3.92
C TYR A 105 7.62 -3.25 3.62
N ILE A 106 6.72 -4.04 3.03
CA ILE A 106 5.40 -3.59 2.61
C ILE A 106 4.36 -4.06 3.62
N ILE A 107 3.67 -3.12 4.25
CA ILE A 107 2.60 -3.39 5.21
C ILE A 107 1.25 -3.44 4.51
N HIS A 108 0.90 -2.40 3.75
CA HIS A 108 -0.35 -2.35 3.00
C HIS A 108 -0.22 -1.48 1.74
N PHE A 109 -0.66 -2.00 0.59
CA PHE A 109 -0.56 -1.31 -0.71
C PHE A 109 -1.86 -1.35 -1.52
N VAL A 110 -2.82 -2.18 -1.11
CA VAL A 110 -3.99 -2.56 -1.88
C VAL A 110 -4.84 -1.37 -2.31
N ASN A 111 -5.26 -1.36 -3.58
CA ASN A 111 -6.15 -0.38 -4.21
C ASN A 111 -5.69 1.10 -4.12
N LYS A 112 -4.56 1.39 -3.48
CA LYS A 112 -4.04 2.75 -3.29
C LYS A 112 -2.65 2.94 -3.92
N LEU A 113 -1.70 2.03 -3.64
CA LEU A 113 -0.34 2.04 -4.18
C LEU A 113 -0.13 1.08 -5.34
N SER A 114 -1.03 0.11 -5.56
CA SER A 114 -0.95 -0.96 -6.56
C SER A 114 0.20 -1.96 -6.37
N PRO A 115 0.11 -3.16 -6.99
CA PRO A 115 1.20 -4.13 -7.00
C PRO A 115 2.50 -3.64 -7.65
N SER A 116 2.46 -2.52 -8.39
CA SER A 116 3.63 -1.93 -9.02
C SER A 116 4.72 -1.52 -8.03
N VAL A 117 4.38 -1.30 -6.75
CA VAL A 117 5.36 -1.05 -5.68
C VAL A 117 6.30 -2.24 -5.50
N ILE A 118 5.77 -3.46 -5.55
CA ILE A 118 6.55 -4.71 -5.47
C ILE A 118 7.43 -4.86 -6.71
N CYS A 119 6.83 -4.65 -7.89
CA CYS A 119 7.54 -4.75 -9.16
C CYS A 119 8.66 -3.71 -9.26
N GLY A 120 8.41 -2.49 -8.82
CA GLY A 120 9.41 -1.43 -8.78
C GLY A 120 10.61 -1.78 -7.92
N ALA A 121 10.38 -2.27 -6.70
CA ALA A 121 11.44 -2.70 -5.79
C ALA A 121 12.25 -3.88 -6.36
N LYS A 122 11.58 -4.90 -6.88
CA LYS A 122 12.25 -6.06 -7.50
C LYS A 122 13.10 -5.69 -8.71
N LYS A 123 12.62 -4.76 -9.57
CA LYS A 123 13.41 -4.25 -10.72
C LYS A 123 14.68 -3.50 -10.29
N MET A 124 14.69 -2.96 -9.08
CA MET A 124 15.87 -2.31 -8.49
C MET A 124 16.79 -3.28 -7.73
N GLY A 125 16.47 -4.59 -7.72
CA GLY A 125 17.27 -5.63 -7.07
C GLY A 125 17.17 -5.64 -5.53
N VAL A 126 16.21 -4.90 -4.93
CA VAL A 126 16.05 -4.83 -3.48
C VAL A 126 15.13 -5.94 -3.00
N PRO A 127 15.51 -6.70 -1.95
CA PRO A 127 14.64 -7.69 -1.33
C PRO A 127 13.32 -7.08 -0.85
N VAL A 128 12.21 -7.83 -1.00
CA VAL A 128 10.88 -7.38 -0.61
C VAL A 128 10.27 -8.36 0.39
N VAL A 129 9.87 -7.83 1.54
CA VAL A 129 9.03 -8.54 2.52
C VAL A 129 7.63 -7.93 2.47
N LEU A 130 6.62 -8.78 2.27
CA LEU A 130 5.23 -8.40 2.27
C LEU A 130 4.54 -8.96 3.51
N ARG A 131 3.95 -8.07 4.31
CA ARG A 131 3.09 -8.50 5.41
C ARG A 131 1.71 -8.90 4.88
N LEU A 132 1.30 -10.10 5.21
CA LEU A 132 -0.07 -10.57 4.95
C LEU A 132 -0.94 -10.24 6.16
N SER A 133 -1.69 -9.16 6.10
CA SER A 133 -2.56 -8.67 7.18
C SER A 133 -4.03 -8.99 6.98
N ASP A 134 -4.38 -9.40 5.80
CA ASP A 134 -5.72 -9.80 5.37
C ASP A 134 -5.62 -10.86 4.26
N TYR A 135 -6.75 -11.32 3.77
CA TYR A 135 -6.81 -12.37 2.73
C TYR A 135 -6.92 -11.80 1.31
N PHE A 136 -6.56 -10.55 1.08
CA PHE A 136 -6.73 -9.87 -0.21
C PHE A 136 -6.13 -10.65 -1.40
N LEU A 137 -4.97 -11.27 -1.22
CA LEU A 137 -4.32 -12.04 -2.28
C LEU A 137 -5.08 -13.32 -2.67
N LEU A 138 -5.98 -13.78 -1.83
CA LEU A 138 -6.72 -15.02 -1.99
C LEU A 138 -8.24 -14.80 -2.12
N CYS A 139 -8.78 -13.78 -1.45
CA CYS A 139 -10.21 -13.52 -1.37
C CYS A 139 -10.53 -12.08 -1.79
N PRO A 140 -11.33 -11.86 -2.85
CA PRO A 140 -11.76 -10.52 -3.26
C PRO A 140 -12.54 -9.74 -2.17
N ARG A 141 -13.09 -10.44 -1.20
CA ARG A 141 -13.80 -9.86 -0.05
C ARG A 141 -12.90 -9.59 1.16
N PHE A 142 -11.63 -9.95 1.12
CA PHE A 142 -10.61 -9.77 2.16
C PHE A 142 -10.76 -10.64 3.42
N ASP A 143 -11.92 -11.24 3.67
CA ASP A 143 -12.28 -11.84 4.96
C ASP A 143 -12.71 -13.33 4.89
N PHE A 144 -12.84 -13.90 3.69
CA PHE A 144 -13.43 -15.22 3.49
C PHE A 144 -14.84 -15.37 4.10
N MET A 145 -15.60 -14.27 4.18
CA MET A 145 -16.94 -14.29 4.75
C MET A 145 -17.99 -13.92 3.70
N TYR A 146 -19.12 -14.62 3.73
CA TYR A 146 -20.32 -14.28 2.96
C TYR A 146 -21.55 -14.49 3.82
N ASN A 147 -22.42 -13.49 3.93
CA ASN A 147 -23.63 -13.51 4.77
C ASN A 147 -23.32 -13.96 6.23
N LYS A 148 -22.22 -13.44 6.82
CA LYS A 148 -21.76 -13.75 8.18
C LYS A 148 -21.36 -15.23 8.40
N LYS A 149 -21.09 -15.98 7.33
CA LYS A 149 -20.61 -17.37 7.38
C LYS A 149 -19.28 -17.49 6.65
N PRO A 150 -18.40 -18.41 7.05
CA PRO A 150 -17.20 -18.73 6.27
C PRO A 150 -17.56 -19.07 4.81
N CYS A 151 -16.82 -18.53 3.87
CA CYS A 151 -17.05 -18.72 2.43
C CYS A 151 -15.81 -19.33 1.79
N GLU A 152 -15.97 -20.51 1.21
CA GLU A 152 -14.96 -21.26 0.47
C GLU A 152 -15.41 -21.58 -0.96
N GLU A 153 -16.43 -20.89 -1.48
CA GLU A 153 -17.00 -21.19 -2.80
C GLU A 153 -15.98 -21.10 -3.95
N CYS A 154 -14.98 -20.24 -3.83
CA CYS A 154 -13.93 -20.11 -4.83
C CYS A 154 -13.06 -21.38 -4.98
N LEU A 155 -12.93 -22.20 -3.93
CA LEU A 155 -12.17 -23.45 -3.97
C LEU A 155 -12.87 -24.51 -4.83
N THR A 156 -14.20 -24.49 -4.86
CA THR A 156 -15.01 -25.50 -5.57
C THR A 156 -15.60 -25.00 -6.88
N LYS A 157 -16.00 -23.72 -6.96
CA LYS A 157 -16.74 -23.13 -8.09
C LYS A 157 -15.92 -22.06 -8.85
N GLY A 158 -14.69 -21.78 -8.40
CA GLY A 158 -13.83 -20.74 -8.95
C GLY A 158 -14.25 -19.31 -8.59
N TYR A 159 -13.37 -18.35 -8.88
CA TYR A 159 -13.52 -16.94 -8.46
C TYR A 159 -14.73 -16.20 -9.06
N ARG A 160 -15.34 -16.72 -10.13
CA ARG A 160 -16.54 -16.12 -10.73
C ARG A 160 -17.72 -16.01 -9.76
N THR A 161 -17.79 -16.88 -8.76
CA THR A 161 -18.83 -16.84 -7.73
C THR A 161 -18.72 -15.62 -6.79
N CYS A 162 -17.56 -14.98 -6.74
CA CYS A 162 -17.32 -13.77 -5.93
C CYS A 162 -17.83 -12.47 -6.57
N ILE A 163 -18.27 -12.52 -7.84
CA ILE A 163 -18.71 -11.36 -8.65
C ILE A 163 -20.25 -11.26 -8.64
N LYS A 164 -20.92 -11.69 -7.60
CA LYS A 164 -22.37 -11.58 -7.45
C LYS A 164 -22.78 -10.27 -6.80
#